data_1fe8c60123044333c2ebf2d81fd51096
#
_entry.id   1fe8c60123044333c2ebf2d81fd51096
#
_cell.length_a   1.000
_cell.length_b   1.000
_cell.length_c   1.000
_cell.angle_alpha   90.00
_cell.angle_beta   90.00
_cell.angle_gamma   90.00
#
_symmetry.space_group_name_H-M   'P 1'
#
loop_
_entity.id
_entity.type
_entity.pdbx_description
1 polymer ?
#
loop_
_entity_poly.entity_id
_entity_poly.type
_entity_poly.pdbx_seq_one_letter_code
_entity_poly.pdbx_strand_id
1 'polypeptide(L)'
;MKTIAFVGSNSSKSINKQLTLALLKNHPEVDFIDIQNWNVPLYSEDIQNNEGFPDLINKLAENISEANKIVVTVNEHNSNVSAFMKNILDWLSRHTKKIFSEKDILVLSTSNGQRGGLSANEFTVGFCTRNGAESVQGYTFPAFSENFDTNTQQISNIEKKAEIEALLSNFLK
;
A
#
# COMPACT_ATOMS: atom_id res chain seq x y z
N MET A 1 -16.68 -7.67 -7.98
CA MET A 1 -15.43 -6.93 -8.26
C MET A 1 -14.49 -7.19 -7.09
N LYS A 2 -13.29 -7.74 -7.31
CA LYS A 2 -12.35 -8.07 -6.23
C LYS A 2 -11.51 -6.85 -5.87
N THR A 3 -11.45 -6.52 -4.57
CA THR A 3 -10.57 -5.48 -4.04
C THR A 3 -9.61 -6.08 -3.04
N ILE A 4 -8.33 -5.77 -3.17
CA ILE A 4 -7.29 -6.16 -2.22
C ILE A 4 -6.69 -4.94 -1.55
N ALA A 5 -6.13 -5.13 -0.35
CA ALA A 5 -5.34 -4.11 0.33
C ALA A 5 -4.06 -4.71 0.91
N PHE A 6 -2.96 -3.96 0.90
CA PHE A 6 -1.73 -4.33 1.59
C PHE A 6 -0.94 -3.11 2.04
N VAL A 7 0.00 -3.32 2.98
CA VAL A 7 0.79 -2.23 3.57
C VAL A 7 2.28 -2.50 3.39
N GLY A 8 2.97 -1.59 2.75
CA GLY A 8 4.40 -1.66 2.44
C GLY A 8 5.33 -1.38 3.62
N SER A 9 5.02 -1.91 4.79
CA SER A 9 5.82 -1.72 6.01
C SER A 9 6.04 -3.04 6.75
N ASN A 10 7.27 -3.33 7.11
CA ASN A 10 7.65 -4.48 7.92
C ASN A 10 7.73 -4.17 9.44
N SER A 11 7.38 -2.98 9.87
CA SER A 11 7.37 -2.61 11.29
C SER A 11 6.19 -3.25 12.02
N SER A 12 6.45 -3.92 13.15
CA SER A 12 5.39 -4.44 14.03
C SER A 12 4.52 -3.34 14.65
N LYS A 13 5.03 -2.10 14.67
CA LYS A 13 4.33 -0.90 15.17
C LYS A 13 3.93 0.04 14.04
N SER A 14 3.73 -0.48 12.82
CA SER A 14 3.42 0.34 11.65
C SER A 14 2.15 1.16 11.83
N ILE A 15 2.30 2.49 11.89
CA ILE A 15 1.15 3.42 11.91
C ILE A 15 0.38 3.39 10.60
N ASN A 16 1.04 3.09 9.49
CA ASN A 16 0.40 2.88 8.20
C ASN A 16 -0.53 1.65 8.23
N LYS A 17 -0.12 0.55 8.88
CA LYS A 17 -0.96 -0.62 9.07
C LYS A 17 -2.14 -0.34 10.00
N GLN A 18 -1.92 0.40 11.09
CA GLN A 18 -3.00 0.80 12.00
C GLN A 18 -4.05 1.63 11.27
N LEU A 19 -3.64 2.63 10.49
CA LEU A 19 -4.56 3.44 9.68
C LEU A 19 -5.36 2.58 8.70
N THR A 20 -4.67 1.72 7.95
CA THR A 20 -5.32 0.84 6.96
C THR A 20 -6.35 -0.07 7.61
N LEU A 21 -6.00 -0.75 8.70
CA LEU A 21 -6.92 -1.65 9.40
C LEU A 21 -8.12 -0.93 10.01
N ALA A 22 -7.92 0.30 10.52
CA ALA A 22 -9.01 1.13 11.02
C ALA A 22 -10.02 1.48 9.91
N LEU A 23 -9.52 1.80 8.71
CA LEU A 23 -10.36 2.09 7.55
C LEU A 23 -11.09 0.84 7.03
N LEU A 24 -10.41 -0.30 6.97
CA LEU A 24 -10.99 -1.54 6.45
C LEU A 24 -11.97 -2.21 7.42
N LYS A 25 -12.05 -1.77 8.68
CA LYS A 25 -12.94 -2.37 9.69
C LYS A 25 -14.41 -2.46 9.25
N ASN A 26 -14.86 -1.48 8.46
CA ASN A 26 -16.23 -1.41 7.95
C ASN A 26 -16.35 -1.88 6.48
N HIS A 27 -15.28 -2.45 5.93
CA HIS A 27 -15.19 -2.92 4.54
C HIS A 27 -14.71 -4.37 4.46
N PRO A 28 -15.53 -5.35 4.96
CA PRO A 28 -15.15 -6.76 4.96
C PRO A 28 -15.02 -7.37 3.56
N GLU A 29 -15.51 -6.65 2.53
CA GLU A 29 -15.36 -7.03 1.12
C GLU A 29 -13.94 -6.80 0.57
N VAL A 30 -13.06 -6.10 1.31
CA VAL A 30 -11.67 -5.86 0.91
C VAL A 30 -10.76 -6.92 1.52
N ASP A 31 -10.12 -7.71 0.68
CA ASP A 31 -9.18 -8.75 1.11
C ASP A 31 -7.85 -8.12 1.56
N PHE A 32 -7.57 -8.15 2.85
CA PHE A 32 -6.30 -7.64 3.38
C PHE A 32 -5.19 -8.70 3.29
N ILE A 33 -4.14 -8.41 2.52
CA ILE A 33 -2.96 -9.26 2.36
C ILE A 33 -1.87 -8.76 3.32
N ASP A 34 -1.63 -9.49 4.40
CA ASP A 34 -0.59 -9.12 5.37
C ASP A 34 0.79 -9.56 4.89
N ILE A 35 1.55 -8.60 4.38
CA ILE A 35 2.92 -8.82 3.90
C ILE A 35 4.00 -8.43 4.93
N GLN A 36 3.62 -7.99 6.13
CA GLN A 36 4.51 -7.40 7.14
C GLN A 36 5.73 -8.27 7.49
N ASN A 37 5.52 -9.58 7.61
CA ASN A 37 6.54 -10.53 8.03
C ASN A 37 7.19 -11.27 6.85
N TRP A 38 6.99 -10.78 5.63
CA TRP A 38 7.56 -11.44 4.47
C TRP A 38 9.06 -11.24 4.40
N ASN A 39 9.78 -12.37 4.31
CA ASN A 39 11.22 -12.40 4.09
C ASN A 39 11.49 -12.65 2.60
N VAL A 40 11.49 -11.57 1.83
CA VAL A 40 11.79 -11.60 0.39
C VAL A 40 13.26 -11.18 0.22
N PRO A 41 14.10 -11.96 -0.49
CA PRO A 41 15.48 -11.59 -0.74
C PRO A 41 15.56 -10.24 -1.45
N LEU A 42 16.62 -9.49 -1.20
CA LEU A 42 16.84 -8.25 -1.94
C LEU A 42 16.89 -8.57 -3.43
N TYR A 43 16.15 -7.81 -4.23
CA TYR A 43 16.11 -8.04 -5.67
C TYR A 43 17.53 -8.00 -6.27
N SER A 44 17.81 -9.01 -7.06
CA SER A 44 19.01 -9.11 -7.87
C SER A 44 18.64 -9.83 -9.18
N GLU A 45 19.17 -9.35 -10.28
CA GLU A 45 19.02 -10.02 -11.57
C GLU A 45 19.62 -11.43 -11.55
N ASP A 46 20.72 -11.62 -10.82
CA ASP A 46 21.36 -12.93 -10.67
C ASP A 46 20.46 -13.90 -9.91
N ILE A 47 19.81 -13.45 -8.82
CA ILE A 47 18.85 -14.28 -8.07
C ILE A 47 17.67 -14.64 -8.96
N GLN A 48 17.10 -13.66 -9.66
CA GLN A 48 15.99 -13.89 -10.56
C GLN A 48 16.32 -14.91 -11.65
N ASN A 49 17.51 -14.83 -12.25
CA ASN A 49 17.91 -15.73 -13.32
C ASN A 49 18.26 -17.16 -12.83
N ASN A 50 18.80 -17.29 -11.63
CA ASN A 50 19.25 -18.58 -11.09
C ASN A 50 18.17 -19.31 -10.29
N GLU A 51 17.32 -18.56 -9.56
CA GLU A 51 16.36 -19.11 -8.58
C GLU A 51 14.89 -18.83 -8.96
N GLY A 52 14.67 -17.89 -9.91
CA GLY A 52 13.33 -17.45 -10.29
C GLY A 52 12.75 -16.40 -9.31
N PHE A 53 11.42 -16.28 -9.33
CA PHE A 53 10.71 -15.35 -8.45
C PHE A 53 10.40 -16.01 -7.11
N PRO A 54 10.60 -15.30 -5.98
CA PRO A 54 10.20 -15.80 -4.66
C PRO A 54 8.70 -16.12 -4.62
N ASP A 55 8.30 -17.21 -3.94
CA ASP A 55 6.90 -17.64 -3.82
C ASP A 55 5.97 -16.57 -3.29
N LEU A 56 6.46 -15.75 -2.35
CA LEU A 56 5.69 -14.64 -1.80
C LEU A 56 5.40 -13.55 -2.85
N ILE A 57 6.33 -13.33 -3.78
CA ILE A 57 6.13 -12.40 -4.90
C ILE A 57 5.16 -12.98 -5.91
N ASN A 58 5.29 -14.28 -6.24
CA ASN A 58 4.34 -14.98 -7.12
C ASN A 58 2.92 -14.86 -6.56
N LYS A 59 2.73 -15.13 -5.26
CA LYS A 59 1.45 -15.02 -4.57
C LYS A 59 0.88 -13.59 -4.61
N LEU A 60 1.71 -12.56 -4.38
CA LEU A 60 1.24 -11.18 -4.46
C LEU A 60 0.86 -10.79 -5.89
N ALA A 61 1.66 -11.19 -6.88
CA ALA A 61 1.38 -10.95 -8.28
C ALA A 61 0.07 -11.61 -8.73
N GLU A 62 -0.21 -12.84 -8.27
CA GLU A 62 -1.48 -13.53 -8.50
C GLU A 62 -2.66 -12.75 -7.90
N ASN A 63 -2.59 -12.36 -6.63
CA ASN A 63 -3.63 -11.53 -6.00
C ASN A 63 -3.86 -10.21 -6.74
N ILE A 64 -2.78 -9.55 -7.20
CA ILE A 64 -2.87 -8.33 -8.01
C ILE A 64 -3.57 -8.64 -9.34
N SER A 65 -3.23 -9.74 -10.01
CA SER A 65 -3.82 -10.10 -11.30
C SER A 65 -5.34 -10.30 -11.22
N GLU A 66 -5.82 -10.90 -10.14
CA GLU A 66 -7.23 -11.17 -9.90
C GLU A 66 -8.03 -9.96 -9.40
N ALA A 67 -7.34 -8.96 -8.84
CA ALA A 67 -8.00 -7.76 -8.32
C ALA A 67 -8.43 -6.81 -9.44
N ASN A 68 -9.51 -6.08 -9.21
CA ASN A 68 -9.91 -4.92 -10.01
C ASN A 68 -9.43 -3.62 -9.35
N LYS A 69 -9.46 -3.59 -8.01
CA LYS A 69 -9.08 -2.42 -7.21
C LYS A 69 -8.03 -2.80 -6.16
N ILE A 70 -7.10 -1.88 -5.91
CA ILE A 70 -6.01 -2.09 -4.96
C ILE A 70 -5.89 -0.88 -4.04
N VAL A 71 -5.93 -1.12 -2.74
CA VAL A 71 -5.55 -0.13 -1.72
C VAL A 71 -4.14 -0.46 -1.24
N VAL A 72 -3.18 0.40 -1.52
CA VAL A 72 -1.81 0.23 -1.05
C VAL A 72 -1.42 1.35 -0.11
N THR A 73 -0.99 1.01 1.10
CA THR A 73 -0.51 2.01 2.06
C THR A 73 0.99 1.90 2.22
N VAL A 74 1.68 3.03 2.09
CA VAL A 74 3.15 3.08 2.11
C VAL A 74 3.67 3.98 3.22
N ASN A 75 4.80 3.59 3.81
CA ASN A 75 5.53 4.41 4.76
C ASN A 75 6.70 5.13 4.09
N GLU A 76 7.03 6.29 4.63
CA GLU A 76 8.15 7.11 4.15
C GLU A 76 9.41 6.87 5.00
N HIS A 77 10.52 6.59 4.34
CA HIS A 77 11.87 6.63 4.91
C HIS A 77 12.78 7.49 4.02
N ASN A 78 13.39 8.52 4.60
CA ASN A 78 14.31 9.41 3.87
C ASN A 78 13.73 9.94 2.55
N SER A 79 12.50 10.45 2.58
CA SER A 79 11.79 11.02 1.43
C SER A 79 11.55 10.01 0.28
N ASN A 80 11.46 8.72 0.60
CA ASN A 80 11.13 7.65 -0.35
C ASN A 80 10.31 6.58 0.37
N VAL A 81 9.79 5.59 -0.36
CA VAL A 81 9.22 4.40 0.26
C VAL A 81 10.29 3.65 1.06
N SER A 82 9.87 2.87 2.06
CA SER A 82 10.81 2.03 2.81
C SER A 82 11.56 1.06 1.90
N ALA A 83 12.78 0.66 2.29
CA ALA A 83 13.55 -0.36 1.57
C ALA A 83 12.76 -1.67 1.40
N PHE A 84 11.95 -2.04 2.41
CA PHE A 84 11.05 -3.18 2.34
C PHE A 84 10.06 -3.06 1.18
N MET A 85 9.32 -1.95 1.12
CA MET A 85 8.36 -1.72 0.03
C MET A 85 9.05 -1.59 -1.31
N LYS A 86 10.18 -0.88 -1.37
CA LYS A 86 10.96 -0.74 -2.61
C LYS A 86 11.37 -2.10 -3.17
N ASN A 87 11.83 -3.01 -2.32
CA ASN A 87 12.20 -4.36 -2.72
C ASN A 87 11.01 -5.15 -3.31
N ILE A 88 9.84 -5.07 -2.67
CA ILE A 88 8.60 -5.69 -3.19
C ILE A 88 8.26 -5.13 -4.58
N LEU A 89 8.32 -3.80 -4.74
CA LEU A 89 8.03 -3.16 -6.02
C LEU A 89 9.04 -3.53 -7.11
N ASP A 90 10.33 -3.69 -6.75
CA ASP A 90 11.36 -4.10 -7.70
C ASP A 90 11.09 -5.51 -8.24
N TRP A 91 10.79 -6.46 -7.37
CA TRP A 91 10.39 -7.80 -7.77
C TRP A 91 9.13 -7.81 -8.62
N LEU A 92 8.07 -7.11 -8.20
CA LEU A 92 6.79 -7.05 -8.93
C LEU A 92 6.96 -6.47 -10.34
N SER A 93 7.78 -5.44 -10.51
CA SER A 93 8.01 -4.82 -11.82
C SER A 93 8.75 -5.73 -12.80
N ARG A 94 9.42 -6.78 -12.32
CA ARG A 94 10.09 -7.80 -13.14
C ARG A 94 9.23 -9.02 -13.39
N HIS A 95 8.28 -9.29 -12.49
CA HIS A 95 7.39 -10.45 -12.60
C HIS A 95 6.48 -10.36 -13.82
N THR A 96 5.83 -9.24 -14.01
CA THR A 96 4.92 -9.02 -15.14
C THR A 96 5.06 -7.61 -15.66
N LYS A 97 5.24 -7.48 -16.98
CA LYS A 97 5.24 -6.18 -17.62
C LYS A 97 3.88 -5.52 -17.42
N LYS A 98 3.86 -4.31 -16.86
CA LYS A 98 2.63 -3.60 -16.49
C LYS A 98 1.75 -4.40 -15.51
N ILE A 99 2.32 -4.80 -14.39
CA ILE A 99 1.67 -5.59 -13.33
C ILE A 99 0.32 -5.01 -12.84
N PHE A 100 0.10 -3.71 -12.99
CA PHE A 100 -1.13 -3.02 -12.59
C PHE A 100 -2.08 -2.72 -13.77
N SER A 101 -1.89 -3.37 -14.93
CA SER A 101 -2.78 -3.14 -16.08
C SER A 101 -4.25 -3.39 -15.71
N GLU A 102 -5.14 -2.46 -16.10
CA GLU A 102 -6.58 -2.54 -15.84
C GLU A 102 -6.95 -2.50 -14.34
N LYS A 103 -6.11 -1.90 -13.50
CA LYS A 103 -6.38 -1.75 -12.07
C LYS A 103 -6.60 -0.29 -11.69
N ASP A 104 -7.58 -0.06 -10.84
CA ASP A 104 -7.71 1.18 -10.08
C ASP A 104 -6.93 1.07 -8.78
N ILE A 105 -6.15 2.08 -8.43
CA ILE A 105 -5.28 2.04 -7.26
C ILE A 105 -5.48 3.27 -6.37
N LEU A 106 -5.73 3.03 -5.10
CA LEU A 106 -5.69 4.05 -4.06
C LEU A 106 -4.40 3.89 -3.25
N VAL A 107 -3.54 4.92 -3.33
CA VAL A 107 -2.28 4.98 -2.57
C VAL A 107 -2.48 5.82 -1.33
N LEU A 108 -2.33 5.20 -0.17
CA LEU A 108 -2.40 5.87 1.13
C LEU A 108 -1.01 5.99 1.75
N SER A 109 -0.79 7.02 2.53
CA SER A 109 0.38 7.12 3.41
C SER A 109 0.05 7.90 4.67
N THR A 110 0.80 7.63 5.75
CA THR A 110 0.76 8.44 6.96
C THR A 110 2.13 8.54 7.60
N SER A 111 2.34 9.63 8.33
CA SER A 111 3.48 9.87 9.22
C SER A 111 3.06 10.78 10.37
N ASN A 112 3.91 10.92 11.38
CA ASN A 112 3.69 11.90 12.46
C ASN A 112 3.94 13.36 12.01
N GLY A 113 4.55 13.54 10.84
CA GLY A 113 4.77 14.87 10.26
C GLY A 113 3.55 15.39 9.49
N GLN A 114 3.54 16.71 9.23
CA GLN A 114 2.45 17.40 8.54
C GLN A 114 2.31 17.01 7.06
N ARG A 115 3.35 16.40 6.45
CA ARG A 115 3.29 15.94 5.06
C ARG A 115 2.68 14.53 4.90
N GLY A 116 2.47 13.78 6.01
CA GLY A 116 1.81 12.48 5.96
C GLY A 116 2.49 11.42 5.10
N GLY A 117 3.80 11.53 4.86
CA GLY A 117 4.53 10.61 3.98
C GLY A 117 4.38 10.92 2.48
N LEU A 118 4.24 12.20 2.13
CA LEU A 118 3.95 12.67 0.77
C LEU A 118 4.92 12.14 -0.28
N SER A 119 6.24 12.15 -0.01
CA SER A 119 7.24 11.73 -1.01
C SER A 119 7.12 10.24 -1.35
N ALA A 120 6.84 9.40 -0.37
CA ALA A 120 6.58 7.97 -0.61
C ALA A 120 5.25 7.75 -1.35
N ASN A 121 4.24 8.55 -1.04
CA ASN A 121 2.95 8.52 -1.73
C ASN A 121 3.13 8.87 -3.22
N GLU A 122 3.72 10.01 -3.53
CA GLU A 122 3.98 10.46 -4.91
C GLU A 122 4.85 9.47 -5.70
N PHE A 123 5.90 8.92 -5.07
CA PHE A 123 6.71 7.87 -5.68
C PHE A 123 5.86 6.67 -6.09
N THR A 124 4.97 6.21 -5.17
CA THR A 124 4.14 5.03 -5.40
C THR A 124 3.07 5.28 -6.45
N VAL A 125 2.42 6.46 -6.44
CA VAL A 125 1.50 6.89 -7.49
C VAL A 125 2.19 6.83 -8.86
N GLY A 126 3.37 7.45 -8.99
CA GLY A 126 4.15 7.42 -10.22
C GLY A 126 4.60 6.02 -10.62
N PHE A 127 4.93 5.15 -9.66
CA PHE A 127 5.28 3.76 -9.93
C PHE A 127 4.09 2.97 -10.49
N CYS A 128 2.92 3.05 -9.84
CA CYS A 128 1.72 2.35 -10.28
C CYS A 128 1.28 2.81 -11.68
N THR A 129 1.30 4.11 -11.94
CA THR A 129 0.98 4.67 -13.27
C THR A 129 1.92 4.15 -14.35
N ARG A 130 3.23 4.17 -14.12
CA ARG A 130 4.22 3.64 -15.08
C ARG A 130 4.07 2.14 -15.32
N ASN A 131 3.57 1.39 -14.32
CA ASN A 131 3.36 -0.05 -14.42
C ASN A 131 1.93 -0.42 -14.82
N GLY A 132 1.20 0.52 -15.45
CA GLY A 132 0.00 0.26 -16.24
C GLY A 132 -1.34 0.43 -15.53
N ALA A 133 -1.36 0.98 -14.33
CA ALA A 133 -2.64 1.23 -13.64
C ALA A 133 -3.57 2.12 -14.48
N GLU A 134 -4.85 1.79 -14.51
CA GLU A 134 -5.90 2.53 -15.23
C GLU A 134 -6.14 3.89 -14.56
N SER A 135 -6.29 3.88 -13.26
CA SER A 135 -6.35 5.11 -12.46
C SER A 135 -5.52 4.96 -11.17
N VAL A 136 -4.91 6.06 -10.72
CA VAL A 136 -4.18 6.08 -9.45
C VAL A 136 -4.53 7.35 -8.70
N GLN A 137 -5.06 7.18 -7.49
CA GLN A 137 -5.34 8.29 -6.58
C GLN A 137 -4.42 8.20 -5.36
N GLY A 138 -3.73 9.29 -5.03
CA GLY A 138 -2.93 9.41 -3.82
C GLY A 138 -3.65 10.19 -2.72
N TYR A 139 -3.50 9.75 -1.47
CA TYR A 139 -3.96 10.50 -0.30
C TYR A 139 -2.97 10.36 0.84
N THR A 140 -2.66 11.46 1.51
CA THR A 140 -1.79 11.49 2.69
C THR A 140 -2.61 11.81 3.93
N PHE A 141 -2.42 11.02 5.00
CA PHE A 141 -3.01 11.28 6.32
C PHE A 141 -1.93 11.87 7.23
N PRO A 142 -1.90 13.21 7.43
CA PRO A 142 -0.84 13.86 8.19
C PRO A 142 -1.02 13.74 9.68
N ALA A 143 0.06 14.00 10.43
CA ALA A 143 0.07 14.12 11.89
C ALA A 143 -0.66 12.96 12.59
N PHE A 144 -0.25 11.72 12.28
CA PHE A 144 -0.93 10.50 12.73
C PHE A 144 -1.18 10.51 14.24
N SER A 145 -0.16 10.84 15.06
CA SER A 145 -0.28 10.84 16.53
C SER A 145 -1.28 11.86 17.09
N GLU A 146 -1.62 12.89 16.32
CA GLU A 146 -2.60 13.91 16.71
C GLU A 146 -4.03 13.54 16.28
N ASN A 147 -4.15 12.72 15.23
CA ASN A 147 -5.41 12.44 14.55
C ASN A 147 -5.89 10.98 14.68
N PHE A 148 -5.11 10.13 15.36
CA PHE A 148 -5.41 8.71 15.55
C PHE A 148 -5.23 8.30 17.00
N ASP A 149 -6.24 7.68 17.60
CA ASP A 149 -6.15 7.12 18.94
C ASP A 149 -5.68 5.66 18.87
N THR A 150 -4.44 5.43 19.31
CA THR A 150 -3.82 4.10 19.31
C THR A 150 -4.42 3.15 20.38
N ASN A 151 -5.13 3.64 21.40
CA ASN A 151 -5.78 2.80 22.39
C ASN A 151 -7.07 2.20 21.83
N THR A 152 -7.85 3.01 21.13
CA THR A 152 -9.11 2.56 20.50
C THR A 152 -8.92 2.05 19.08
N GLN A 153 -7.74 2.23 18.52
CA GLN A 153 -7.41 1.90 17.11
C GLN A 153 -8.37 2.58 16.12
N GLN A 154 -8.61 3.88 16.32
CA GLN A 154 -9.55 4.66 15.50
C GLN A 154 -8.99 6.04 15.16
N ILE A 155 -9.43 6.58 14.03
CA ILE A 155 -9.18 7.99 13.67
C ILE A 155 -10.00 8.84 14.64
N SER A 156 -9.31 9.68 15.44
CA SER A 156 -9.91 10.52 16.47
C SER A 156 -10.39 11.87 15.94
N ASN A 157 -9.75 12.39 14.88
CA ASN A 157 -10.17 13.63 14.25
C ASN A 157 -11.37 13.40 13.34
N ILE A 158 -12.51 14.00 13.66
CA ILE A 158 -13.80 13.79 13.00
C ILE A 158 -13.76 14.21 11.52
N GLU A 159 -13.14 15.35 11.22
CA GLU A 159 -13.08 15.88 9.84
C GLU A 159 -12.21 14.99 8.94
N LYS A 160 -11.01 14.63 9.42
CA LYS A 160 -10.12 13.72 8.71
C LYS A 160 -10.69 12.32 8.55
N LYS A 161 -11.44 11.86 9.55
CA LYS A 161 -12.16 10.59 9.47
C LYS A 161 -13.20 10.63 8.36
N ALA A 162 -14.05 11.64 8.35
CA ALA A 162 -15.08 11.79 7.33
C ALA A 162 -14.47 11.91 5.91
N GLU A 163 -13.38 12.66 5.78
CA GLU A 163 -12.67 12.85 4.50
C GLU A 163 -12.14 11.52 3.95
N ILE A 164 -11.35 10.79 4.73
CA ILE A 164 -10.71 9.55 4.26
C ILE A 164 -11.70 8.38 4.11
N GLU A 165 -12.74 8.31 4.95
CA GLU A 165 -13.82 7.32 4.80
C GLU A 165 -14.65 7.59 3.54
N ALA A 166 -14.95 8.85 3.23
CA ALA A 166 -15.64 9.21 1.99
C ALA A 166 -14.78 8.89 0.76
N LEU A 167 -13.47 9.17 0.83
CA LEU A 167 -12.52 8.81 -0.22
C LEU A 167 -12.52 7.30 -0.50
N LEU A 168 -12.35 6.49 0.55
CA LEU A 168 -12.34 5.03 0.42
C LEU A 168 -13.69 4.50 -0.10
N SER A 169 -14.81 4.98 0.45
CA SER A 169 -16.14 4.56 0.02
C SER A 169 -16.41 4.90 -1.44
N ASN A 170 -15.92 6.05 -1.93
CA ASN A 170 -16.04 6.41 -3.34
C ASN A 170 -15.13 5.56 -4.23
N PHE A 171 -13.93 5.25 -3.77
CA PHE A 171 -13.02 4.37 -4.49
C PHE A 171 -13.57 2.94 -4.62
N LEU A 172 -14.26 2.43 -3.62
CA LEU A 172 -14.80 1.05 -3.61
C LEU A 172 -16.06 0.86 -4.49
N LYS A 173 -16.77 1.92 -4.85
CA LYS A 173 -17.91 1.86 -5.80
C LYS A 173 -17.44 1.52 -7.21
#